data_29e580bbc0c9998e651d51c2f2704d48
#
_entry.id   29e580bbc0c9998e651d51c2f2704d48
#
_cell.length_a   1.000
_cell.length_b   1.000
_cell.length_c   1.000
_cell.angle_alpha   90.00
_cell.angle_beta   90.00
_cell.angle_gamma   90.00
#
_symmetry.space_group_name_H-M   'P 1'
#
loop_
_entity.id
_entity.type
_entity.pdbx_description
1 polymer ?
#
loop_
_entity_poly.entity_id
_entity_poly.type
_entity_poly.pdbx_seq_one_letter_code
_entity_poly.pdbx_strand_id
1 'polypeptide(L)'
;MHYLTFYVACLLLSLPSYSCVLRMGIETSFAPYIIQQDNSWRGVNVDLLQRLAQEVGCELEFIHSPWLRSLRLIEQGELDVLSHLSYNEERSKSFAFIGPHQLEKIYLVGQPQAFHGLSSVSQLRKAGTSGIIALLNGAYYGEALDAVLNDAKNRTRFVFIRGNEDKQALLLNGRVHGVLEDIAAYHYWKKQSELPTAAYVPLFPVYQSPVFFGFNRKTLSVIQLQQLEQAWQKLYAEGALQAILQTYQLPDYQWQLPEPASIVPD
;
A
#
# COMPACT_ATOMS: atom_id res chain seq x y z
N MET A 1 -55.08 -11.47 -53.39
CA MET A 1 -54.79 -10.75 -52.11
C MET A 1 -53.48 -11.31 -51.58
N HIS A 2 -52.37 -10.54 -51.73
CA HIS A 2 -51.01 -10.94 -51.26
C HIS A 2 -50.70 -10.09 -50.09
N TYR A 3 -50.51 -10.69 -48.90
CA TYR A 3 -50.02 -10.01 -47.68
C TYR A 3 -48.52 -10.01 -47.72
N LEU A 4 -47.93 -8.82 -47.84
CA LEU A 4 -46.51 -8.58 -47.76
C LEU A 4 -46.17 -8.35 -46.30
N THR A 5 -45.54 -9.36 -45.65
CA THR A 5 -45.08 -9.28 -44.26
C THR A 5 -43.73 -8.58 -44.24
N PHE A 6 -43.68 -7.36 -43.68
CA PHE A 6 -42.45 -6.59 -43.47
C PHE A 6 -41.75 -7.10 -42.20
N TYR A 7 -40.64 -7.81 -42.36
CA TYR A 7 -39.73 -8.14 -41.23
C TYR A 7 -38.83 -6.93 -40.99
N VAL A 8 -39.08 -6.19 -39.91
CA VAL A 8 -38.14 -5.18 -39.38
C VAL A 8 -37.08 -5.93 -38.57
N ALA A 9 -35.92 -6.14 -39.16
CA ALA A 9 -34.74 -6.61 -38.45
C ALA A 9 -34.17 -5.48 -37.57
N CYS A 10 -34.43 -5.52 -36.25
CA CYS A 10 -33.71 -4.68 -35.29
C CYS A 10 -32.24 -5.12 -35.23
N LEU A 11 -31.38 -4.43 -35.98
CA LEU A 11 -29.93 -4.51 -35.77
C LEU A 11 -29.63 -3.85 -34.40
N LEU A 12 -29.44 -4.70 -33.39
CA LEU A 12 -28.81 -4.31 -32.12
C LEU A 12 -27.36 -3.96 -32.44
N LEU A 13 -27.07 -2.66 -32.62
CA LEU A 13 -25.75 -2.11 -32.66
C LEU A 13 -25.16 -2.29 -31.25
N SER A 14 -24.43 -3.38 -31.02
CA SER A 14 -23.55 -3.54 -29.88
C SER A 14 -22.42 -2.51 -30.04
N LEU A 15 -22.58 -1.35 -29.38
CA LEU A 15 -21.50 -0.41 -29.22
C LEU A 15 -20.38 -1.14 -28.46
N PRO A 16 -19.12 -1.03 -28.88
CA PRO A 16 -18.01 -1.54 -28.08
C PRO A 16 -18.07 -0.85 -26.73
N SER A 17 -18.41 -1.59 -25.69
CA SER A 17 -18.23 -1.12 -24.31
C SER A 17 -16.74 -1.06 -24.10
N TYR A 18 -16.16 0.14 -24.14
CA TYR A 18 -14.81 0.32 -23.65
C TYR A 18 -14.85 0.02 -22.15
N SER A 19 -14.42 -1.20 -21.80
CA SER A 19 -14.24 -1.58 -20.41
C SER A 19 -13.19 -0.66 -19.81
N CYS A 20 -13.54 0.05 -18.74
CA CYS A 20 -12.60 0.83 -17.98
C CYS A 20 -11.59 -0.12 -17.32
N VAL A 21 -10.30 0.11 -17.50
CA VAL A 21 -9.23 -0.66 -16.87
C VAL A 21 -8.39 0.27 -16.02
N LEU A 22 -8.16 -0.12 -14.76
CA LEU A 22 -7.25 0.54 -13.83
C LEU A 22 -6.00 -0.34 -13.66
N ARG A 23 -4.85 0.14 -14.08
CA ARG A 23 -3.57 -0.55 -13.96
C ARG A 23 -2.98 -0.30 -12.58
N MET A 24 -2.97 -1.33 -11.75
CA MET A 24 -2.42 -1.27 -10.38
C MET A 24 -0.98 -1.79 -10.36
N GLY A 25 -0.04 -0.96 -9.89
CA GLY A 25 1.30 -1.42 -9.54
C GLY A 25 1.27 -2.32 -8.31
N ILE A 26 1.82 -3.54 -8.43
CA ILE A 26 1.79 -4.53 -7.36
C ILE A 26 3.15 -5.20 -7.20
N GLU A 27 3.62 -5.33 -5.95
CA GLU A 27 4.83 -6.07 -5.60
C GLU A 27 4.51 -7.51 -5.16
N THR A 28 5.53 -8.35 -5.02
CA THR A 28 5.36 -9.81 -4.84
C THR A 28 4.62 -10.19 -3.57
N SER A 29 4.94 -9.54 -2.43
CA SER A 29 4.29 -9.84 -1.14
C SER A 29 4.45 -8.70 -0.16
N PHE A 30 3.34 -8.29 0.41
CA PHE A 30 3.24 -7.39 1.55
C PHE A 30 2.02 -7.81 2.39
N ALA A 31 2.06 -9.05 2.87
CA ALA A 31 0.95 -9.62 3.62
C ALA A 31 0.76 -8.91 4.99
N PRO A 32 -0.50 -8.69 5.41
CA PRO A 32 -1.78 -9.15 4.84
C PRO A 32 -2.37 -8.23 3.76
N TYR A 33 -1.68 -7.19 3.34
CA TYR A 33 -2.17 -6.16 2.44
C TYR A 33 -2.18 -6.59 0.97
N ILE A 34 -1.10 -7.25 0.54
CA ILE A 34 -0.90 -7.83 -0.79
C ILE A 34 -0.37 -9.24 -0.59
N ILE A 35 -1.10 -10.23 -1.11
CA ILE A 35 -0.76 -11.64 -1.02
C ILE A 35 -0.84 -12.24 -2.40
N GLN A 36 0.28 -12.78 -2.88
CA GLN A 36 0.27 -13.61 -4.08
C GLN A 36 -0.08 -15.05 -3.68
N GLN A 37 -1.10 -15.60 -4.31
CA GLN A 37 -1.49 -16.99 -4.13
C GLN A 37 -1.74 -17.62 -5.49
N ASP A 38 -0.95 -18.64 -5.86
CA ASP A 38 -0.96 -19.23 -7.18
C ASP A 38 -0.78 -18.16 -8.27
N ASN A 39 -1.75 -18.02 -9.18
CA ASN A 39 -1.75 -16.98 -10.21
C ASN A 39 -2.71 -15.82 -9.91
N SER A 40 -3.13 -15.67 -8.65
CA SER A 40 -4.07 -14.63 -8.24
C SER A 40 -3.50 -13.73 -7.17
N TRP A 41 -4.08 -12.54 -7.05
CA TRP A 41 -3.77 -11.56 -6.03
C TRP A 41 -4.95 -11.41 -5.08
N ARG A 42 -4.66 -11.33 -3.80
CA ARG A 42 -5.61 -11.06 -2.73
C ARG A 42 -4.96 -10.23 -1.63
N GLY A 43 -5.67 -9.91 -0.58
CA GLY A 43 -5.20 -9.10 0.53
C GLY A 43 -6.03 -7.84 0.69
N VAL A 44 -5.90 -7.20 1.82
CA VAL A 44 -6.75 -6.05 2.18
C VAL A 44 -6.77 -4.98 1.10
N ASN A 45 -5.59 -4.59 0.59
CA ASN A 45 -5.50 -3.54 -0.42
C ASN A 45 -6.06 -3.97 -1.77
N VAL A 46 -5.84 -5.24 -2.13
CA VAL A 46 -6.34 -5.82 -3.37
C VAL A 46 -7.86 -5.89 -3.35
N ASP A 47 -8.44 -6.47 -2.30
CA ASP A 47 -9.88 -6.69 -2.20
C ASP A 47 -10.65 -5.36 -2.11
N LEU A 48 -10.11 -4.38 -1.35
CA LEU A 48 -10.70 -3.04 -1.28
C LEU A 48 -10.67 -2.33 -2.63
N LEU A 49 -9.53 -2.39 -3.33
CA LEU A 49 -9.40 -1.71 -4.61
C LEU A 49 -10.22 -2.41 -5.72
N GLN A 50 -10.31 -3.73 -5.69
CA GLN A 50 -11.22 -4.47 -6.57
C GLN A 50 -12.67 -4.07 -6.35
N ARG A 51 -13.09 -3.96 -5.09
CA ARG A 51 -14.44 -3.51 -4.75
C ARG A 51 -14.69 -2.08 -5.21
N LEU A 52 -13.73 -1.18 -5.03
CA LEU A 52 -13.80 0.20 -5.49
C LEU A 52 -13.88 0.29 -7.03
N ALA A 53 -13.04 -0.47 -7.74
CA ALA A 53 -13.07 -0.53 -9.19
C ALA A 53 -14.42 -1.02 -9.73
N GLN A 54 -14.98 -2.07 -9.13
CA GLN A 54 -16.31 -2.60 -9.49
C GLN A 54 -17.42 -1.56 -9.32
N GLU A 55 -17.39 -0.74 -8.27
CA GLU A 55 -18.41 0.31 -8.05
C GLU A 55 -18.42 1.38 -9.15
N VAL A 56 -17.27 1.61 -9.81
CA VAL A 56 -17.16 2.56 -10.92
C VAL A 56 -17.17 1.88 -12.31
N GLY A 57 -17.44 0.57 -12.38
CA GLY A 57 -17.51 -0.19 -13.63
C GLY A 57 -16.16 -0.42 -14.30
N CYS A 58 -15.07 -0.44 -13.52
CA CYS A 58 -13.72 -0.71 -14.00
C CYS A 58 -13.23 -2.10 -13.59
N GLU A 59 -12.32 -2.65 -14.39
CA GLU A 59 -11.53 -3.85 -14.06
C GLU A 59 -10.14 -3.46 -13.55
N LEU A 60 -9.54 -4.29 -12.69
CA LEU A 60 -8.15 -4.11 -12.28
C LEU A 60 -7.24 -4.99 -13.13
N GLU A 61 -6.20 -4.37 -13.68
CA GLU A 61 -5.05 -5.04 -14.24
C GLU A 61 -3.85 -4.90 -13.30
N PHE A 62 -3.23 -6.02 -12.93
CA PHE A 62 -2.09 -6.03 -12.01
C PHE A 62 -0.79 -6.02 -12.78
N ILE A 63 -0.01 -4.95 -12.60
CA ILE A 63 1.32 -4.79 -13.21
C ILE A 63 2.37 -5.06 -12.14
N HIS A 64 3.02 -6.21 -12.23
CA HIS A 64 4.06 -6.61 -11.28
C HIS A 64 5.30 -5.72 -11.41
N SER A 65 5.61 -4.99 -10.35
CA SER A 65 6.84 -4.21 -10.27
C SER A 65 7.24 -3.89 -8.82
N PRO A 66 8.55 -3.85 -8.49
CA PRO A 66 9.03 -3.39 -7.20
C PRO A 66 8.58 -1.96 -6.90
N TRP A 67 8.36 -1.63 -5.61
CA TRP A 67 7.81 -0.36 -5.16
C TRP A 67 8.42 0.88 -5.83
N LEU A 68 9.75 1.03 -5.79
CA LEU A 68 10.41 2.19 -6.39
C LEU A 68 10.20 2.30 -7.90
N ARG A 69 10.06 1.15 -8.60
CA ARG A 69 9.73 1.13 -10.02
C ARG A 69 8.28 1.54 -10.24
N SER A 70 7.34 1.07 -9.41
CA SER A 70 5.94 1.48 -9.48
C SER A 70 5.76 2.99 -9.33
N LEU A 71 6.52 3.63 -8.43
CA LEU A 71 6.53 5.10 -8.31
C LEU A 71 6.99 5.79 -9.61
N ARG A 72 7.94 5.23 -10.36
CA ARG A 72 8.37 5.77 -11.65
C ARG A 72 7.36 5.51 -12.76
N LEU A 73 6.80 4.31 -12.82
CA LEU A 73 5.80 3.93 -13.82
C LEU A 73 4.54 4.80 -13.72
N ILE A 74 4.14 5.18 -12.52
CA ILE A 74 2.98 6.07 -12.34
C ILE A 74 3.30 7.49 -12.83
N GLU A 75 4.51 8.00 -12.61
CA GLU A 75 4.95 9.29 -13.15
C GLU A 75 4.99 9.29 -14.69
N GLN A 76 5.28 8.14 -15.30
CA GLN A 76 5.31 7.93 -16.75
C GLN A 76 3.92 7.72 -17.35
N GLY A 77 2.87 7.51 -16.53
CA GLY A 77 1.51 7.23 -16.98
C GLY A 77 1.28 5.77 -17.37
N GLU A 78 2.16 4.88 -16.98
CA GLU A 78 2.05 3.44 -17.23
C GLU A 78 1.22 2.72 -16.17
N LEU A 79 1.00 3.34 -15.00
CA LEU A 79 0.11 2.89 -13.94
C LEU A 79 -0.94 3.96 -13.64
N ASP A 80 -2.11 3.50 -13.16
CA ASP A 80 -3.23 4.34 -12.79
C ASP A 80 -3.41 4.45 -11.27
N VAL A 81 -2.97 3.45 -10.51
CA VAL A 81 -3.14 3.43 -9.06
C VAL A 81 -2.03 2.68 -8.34
N LEU A 82 -1.67 3.17 -7.16
CA LEU A 82 -0.88 2.48 -6.14
C LEU A 82 -1.69 2.39 -4.86
N SER A 83 -1.54 1.30 -4.13
CA SER A 83 -2.14 1.12 -2.80
C SER A 83 -1.13 1.43 -1.68
N HIS A 84 -1.65 1.60 -0.47
CA HIS A 84 -0.85 1.77 0.77
C HIS A 84 0.10 2.98 0.70
N LEU A 85 -0.42 4.10 0.21
CA LEU A 85 0.36 5.31 -0.01
C LEU A 85 0.12 6.31 1.12
N SER A 86 1.17 6.63 1.90
CA SER A 86 1.14 7.72 2.86
C SER A 86 1.13 9.06 2.11
N TYR A 87 0.31 10.01 2.59
CA TYR A 87 0.29 11.36 2.05
C TYR A 87 1.58 12.11 2.37
N ASN A 88 2.10 12.84 1.42
CA ASN A 88 3.01 13.97 1.60
C ASN A 88 2.85 14.97 0.45
N GLU A 89 3.34 16.20 0.63
CA GLU A 89 3.17 17.29 -0.37
C GLU A 89 3.79 16.96 -1.73
N GLU A 90 4.92 16.26 -1.76
CA GLU A 90 5.56 15.89 -3.03
C GLU A 90 4.68 14.93 -3.83
N ARG A 91 4.15 13.90 -3.17
CA ARG A 91 3.25 12.93 -3.79
C ARG A 91 1.94 13.56 -4.23
N SER A 92 1.40 14.56 -3.52
CA SER A 92 0.14 15.21 -3.86
C SER A 92 0.15 15.91 -5.23
N LYS A 93 1.34 16.21 -5.76
CA LYS A 93 1.50 16.77 -7.11
C LYS A 93 1.13 15.77 -8.21
N SER A 94 1.34 14.49 -7.98
CA SER A 94 1.12 13.41 -8.96
C SER A 94 -0.10 12.56 -8.66
N PHE A 95 -0.53 12.49 -7.39
CA PHE A 95 -1.60 11.61 -6.94
C PHE A 95 -2.82 12.36 -6.45
N ALA A 96 -4.00 11.85 -6.78
CA ALA A 96 -5.22 12.04 -6.00
C ALA A 96 -5.28 10.93 -4.94
N PHE A 97 -5.45 11.30 -3.67
CA PHE A 97 -5.50 10.38 -2.55
C PHE A 97 -6.94 10.06 -2.19
N ILE A 98 -7.36 8.82 -2.39
CA ILE A 98 -8.70 8.34 -2.07
C ILE A 98 -8.62 7.37 -0.88
N GLY A 99 -9.37 7.66 0.15
CA GLY A 99 -9.28 6.95 1.43
C GLY A 99 -9.62 7.85 2.61
N PRO A 100 -8.94 7.68 3.76
CA PRO A 100 -7.95 6.63 4.06
C PRO A 100 -8.58 5.24 4.16
N HIS A 101 -7.78 4.21 3.90
CA HIS A 101 -8.27 2.84 4.01
C HIS A 101 -7.67 2.06 5.20
N GLN A 102 -6.57 2.53 5.78
CA GLN A 102 -5.91 1.93 6.94
C GLN A 102 -5.08 2.96 7.70
N LEU A 103 -4.75 2.65 8.96
CA LEU A 103 -3.76 3.36 9.75
C LEU A 103 -2.48 2.53 9.81
N GLU A 104 -1.48 2.92 9.03
CA GLU A 104 -0.16 2.31 9.06
C GLU A 104 0.58 2.68 10.36
N LYS A 105 1.22 1.71 11.01
CA LYS A 105 2.08 1.92 12.19
C LYS A 105 3.40 1.21 11.98
N ILE A 106 4.41 1.96 11.55
CA ILE A 106 5.76 1.42 11.33
C ILE A 106 6.54 1.39 12.64
N TYR A 107 7.11 0.24 12.92
CA TYR A 107 8.01 0.00 14.04
C TYR A 107 9.41 -0.38 13.55
N LEU A 108 10.43 -0.07 14.35
CA LEU A 108 11.68 -0.81 14.27
C LEU A 108 11.43 -2.19 14.88
N VAL A 109 11.44 -3.21 14.05
CA VAL A 109 11.37 -4.62 14.46
C VAL A 109 12.77 -5.21 14.38
N GLY A 110 13.27 -5.79 15.46
CA GLY A 110 14.66 -6.30 15.46
C GLY A 110 15.10 -6.93 16.76
N GLN A 111 16.40 -7.16 16.84
CA GLN A 111 17.05 -7.76 17.98
C GLN A 111 17.24 -6.71 19.11
N PRO A 112 16.66 -6.91 20.31
CA PRO A 112 16.78 -5.94 21.40
C PRO A 112 18.23 -5.57 21.78
N GLN A 113 19.14 -6.53 21.68
CA GLN A 113 20.55 -6.34 22.04
C GLN A 113 21.27 -5.38 21.10
N ALA A 114 20.94 -5.41 19.79
CA ALA A 114 21.54 -4.56 18.78
C ALA A 114 21.10 -3.09 18.90
N PHE A 115 19.95 -2.85 19.56
CA PHE A 115 19.34 -1.53 19.71
C PHE A 115 19.15 -1.14 21.17
N HIS A 116 19.95 -1.72 22.06
CA HIS A 116 19.87 -1.46 23.50
C HIS A 116 19.95 0.05 23.82
N GLY A 117 19.04 0.50 24.67
CA GLY A 117 18.97 1.91 25.09
C GLY A 117 18.37 2.85 24.05
N LEU A 118 17.85 2.35 22.92
CA LEU A 118 17.09 3.15 21.95
C LEU A 118 15.59 2.95 22.16
N SER A 119 14.86 4.05 22.15
CA SER A 119 13.39 4.08 22.31
C SER A 119 12.69 5.03 21.34
N SER A 120 13.43 5.65 20.42
CA SER A 120 12.89 6.59 19.44
C SER A 120 13.79 6.75 18.22
N VAL A 121 13.21 7.24 17.12
CA VAL A 121 13.90 7.53 15.85
C VAL A 121 15.04 8.53 16.04
N SER A 122 14.82 9.59 16.83
CA SER A 122 15.85 10.63 17.06
C SER A 122 17.12 10.08 17.69
N GLN A 123 17.00 9.01 18.48
CA GLN A 123 18.16 8.36 19.11
C GLN A 123 18.98 7.50 18.14
N LEU A 124 18.45 7.18 16.96
CA LEU A 124 19.24 6.52 15.91
C LEU A 124 20.42 7.37 15.42
N ARG A 125 20.45 8.68 15.73
CA ARG A 125 21.60 9.56 15.46
C ARG A 125 22.78 9.39 16.43
N LYS A 126 22.55 8.73 17.56
CA LYS A 126 23.61 8.60 18.58
C LYS A 126 24.74 7.71 18.06
N ALA A 127 25.99 8.21 18.24
CA ALA A 127 27.18 7.42 17.97
C ALA A 127 27.21 6.17 18.87
N GLY A 128 27.69 5.04 18.32
CA GLY A 128 27.83 3.78 19.08
C GLY A 128 26.66 2.82 18.99
N THR A 129 25.56 3.17 18.29
CA THR A 129 24.53 2.19 17.96
C THR A 129 24.99 1.31 16.79
N SER A 130 25.09 0.00 17.00
CA SER A 130 25.71 -0.93 16.05
C SER A 130 24.71 -1.62 15.09
N GLY A 131 23.41 -1.45 15.32
CA GLY A 131 22.40 -2.17 14.57
C GLY A 131 22.27 -1.70 13.10
N ILE A 132 22.32 -2.64 12.16
CA ILE A 132 22.02 -2.42 10.75
C ILE A 132 20.52 -2.61 10.55
N ILE A 133 19.87 -1.66 9.86
CA ILE A 133 18.41 -1.61 9.67
C ILE A 133 18.10 -1.68 8.17
N ALA A 134 17.22 -2.62 7.76
CA ALA A 134 16.69 -2.62 6.39
C ALA A 134 15.37 -1.86 6.32
N LEU A 135 15.18 -1.15 5.20
CA LEU A 135 13.96 -0.41 4.87
C LEU A 135 13.68 -0.43 3.37
N LEU A 136 12.41 -0.34 3.01
CA LEU A 136 11.98 -0.37 1.61
C LEU A 136 12.39 0.93 0.90
N ASN A 137 13.08 0.81 -0.22
CA ASN A 137 13.54 1.95 -1.00
C ASN A 137 12.35 2.69 -1.64
N GLY A 138 12.30 4.02 -1.42
CA GLY A 138 11.19 4.87 -1.91
C GLY A 138 9.95 4.90 -1.01
N ALA A 139 9.90 4.11 0.08
CA ALA A 139 8.85 4.26 1.07
C ALA A 139 9.07 5.51 1.93
N TYR A 140 7.98 6.09 2.43
CA TYR A 140 8.02 7.26 3.31
C TYR A 140 7.82 6.80 4.76
N TYR A 141 8.73 7.19 5.62
CA TYR A 141 8.75 6.81 7.04
C TYR A 141 8.70 8.02 7.99
N GLY A 142 8.25 9.16 7.46
CA GLY A 142 8.10 10.40 8.21
C GLY A 142 9.38 11.24 8.30
N GLU A 143 9.20 12.54 8.52
CA GLU A 143 10.28 13.54 8.55
C GLU A 143 11.38 13.24 9.58
N ALA A 144 11.00 12.62 10.71
CA ALA A 144 11.96 12.27 11.76
C ALA A 144 13.00 11.26 11.27
N LEU A 145 12.59 10.26 10.48
CA LEU A 145 13.52 9.30 9.88
C LEU A 145 14.27 9.91 8.69
N ASP A 146 13.61 10.70 7.86
CA ASP A 146 14.26 11.41 6.75
C ASP A 146 15.42 12.27 7.25
N ALA A 147 15.24 12.96 8.37
CA ALA A 147 16.30 13.73 8.99
C ALA A 147 17.49 12.87 9.51
N VAL A 148 17.25 11.60 9.87
CA VAL A 148 18.31 10.63 10.21
C VAL A 148 19.02 10.14 8.95
N LEU A 149 18.28 9.83 7.90
CA LEU A 149 18.79 9.28 6.62
C LEU A 149 19.61 10.32 5.83
N ASN A 150 19.28 11.60 5.97
CA ASN A 150 20.00 12.71 5.33
C ASN A 150 21.38 13.00 5.97
N ASP A 151 21.63 12.50 7.18
CA ASP A 151 22.95 12.57 7.78
C ASP A 151 23.84 11.42 7.27
N ALA A 152 24.87 11.77 6.50
CA ALA A 152 25.78 10.81 5.89
C ALA A 152 26.41 9.82 6.90
N LYS A 153 26.64 10.25 8.16
CA LYS A 153 27.21 9.42 9.22
C LYS A 153 26.26 8.27 9.62
N ASN A 154 24.97 8.50 9.52
CA ASN A 154 23.95 7.49 9.86
C ASN A 154 23.59 6.59 8.70
N ARG A 155 23.73 7.07 7.46
CA ARG A 155 23.28 6.36 6.26
C ARG A 155 23.89 4.97 6.07
N THR A 156 25.12 4.76 6.50
CA THR A 156 25.83 3.47 6.42
C THR A 156 25.19 2.35 7.25
N ARG A 157 24.29 2.71 8.16
CA ARG A 157 23.54 1.74 8.99
C ARG A 157 22.24 1.28 8.38
N PHE A 158 21.87 1.86 7.24
CA PHE A 158 20.62 1.54 6.57
C PHE A 158 20.85 0.80 5.26
N VAL A 159 20.14 -0.31 5.10
CA VAL A 159 20.14 -1.11 3.87
C VAL A 159 18.81 -0.86 3.16
N PHE A 160 18.88 -0.28 1.97
CA PHE A 160 17.70 -0.02 1.14
C PHE A 160 17.38 -1.26 0.30
N ILE A 161 16.24 -1.87 0.53
CA ILE A 161 15.78 -3.09 -0.16
C ILE A 161 14.76 -2.77 -1.25
N ARG A 162 14.55 -3.72 -2.16
CA ARG A 162 13.68 -3.54 -3.33
C ARG A 162 12.23 -3.95 -3.09
N GLY A 163 12.01 -4.96 -2.25
CA GLY A 163 10.70 -5.53 -1.94
C GLY A 163 10.55 -5.87 -0.46
N ASN A 164 9.31 -5.96 0.00
CA ASN A 164 9.01 -6.26 1.40
C ASN A 164 9.40 -7.70 1.80
N GLU A 165 9.39 -8.63 0.85
CA GLU A 165 9.84 -10.01 1.04
C GLU A 165 11.31 -10.12 1.47
N ASP A 166 12.15 -9.18 1.06
CA ASP A 166 13.57 -9.16 1.43
C ASP A 166 13.80 -8.91 2.92
N LYS A 167 12.90 -8.19 3.60
CA LYS A 167 13.03 -7.83 5.03
C LYS A 167 13.21 -9.06 5.92
N GLN A 168 12.31 -10.04 5.73
CA GLN A 168 12.31 -11.26 6.53
C GLN A 168 13.57 -12.07 6.27
N ALA A 169 13.92 -12.29 5.01
CA ALA A 169 15.09 -13.05 4.62
C ALA A 169 16.39 -12.44 5.19
N LEU A 170 16.51 -11.11 5.17
CA LEU A 170 17.68 -10.42 5.72
C LEU A 170 17.80 -10.58 7.24
N LEU A 171 16.69 -10.47 7.98
CA LEU A 171 16.68 -10.71 9.43
C LEU A 171 17.10 -12.14 9.76
N LEU A 172 16.49 -13.12 9.08
CA LEU A 172 16.71 -14.54 9.35
C LEU A 172 18.13 -15.00 9.06
N ASN A 173 18.71 -14.45 8.00
CA ASN A 173 20.09 -14.75 7.61
C ASN A 173 21.12 -13.91 8.40
N GLY A 174 20.67 -13.11 9.39
CA GLY A 174 21.56 -12.28 10.21
C GLY A 174 22.30 -11.19 9.43
N ARG A 175 21.76 -10.81 8.26
CA ARG A 175 22.36 -9.77 7.41
C ARG A 175 22.06 -8.37 7.91
N VAL A 176 20.96 -8.21 8.64
CA VAL A 176 20.55 -7.00 9.33
C VAL A 176 20.11 -7.32 10.76
N HIS A 177 20.14 -6.34 11.64
CA HIS A 177 19.74 -6.51 13.04
C HIS A 177 18.28 -6.10 13.26
N GLY A 178 17.72 -5.30 12.35
CA GLY A 178 16.34 -4.85 12.38
C GLY A 178 15.82 -4.43 11.01
N VAL A 179 14.49 -4.29 10.92
CA VAL A 179 13.78 -3.81 9.74
C VAL A 179 12.75 -2.77 10.15
N LEU A 180 12.42 -1.85 9.27
CA LEU A 180 11.24 -1.02 9.42
C LEU A 180 10.04 -1.77 8.86
N GLU A 181 9.06 -2.06 9.72
CA GLU A 181 7.93 -2.90 9.35
C GLU A 181 6.62 -2.37 9.92
N ASP A 182 5.54 -2.47 9.14
CA ASP A 182 4.21 -2.27 9.67
C ASP A 182 3.87 -3.34 10.71
N ILE A 183 3.27 -2.91 11.83
CA ILE A 183 3.05 -3.80 12.97
C ILE A 183 2.05 -4.92 12.66
N ALA A 184 1.06 -4.70 11.78
CA ALA A 184 0.13 -5.75 11.39
C ALA A 184 0.79 -6.73 10.42
N ALA A 185 1.64 -6.26 9.50
CA ALA A 185 2.45 -7.12 8.64
C ALA A 185 3.42 -7.97 9.48
N TYR A 186 4.05 -7.39 10.51
CA TYR A 186 4.88 -8.14 11.45
C TYR A 186 4.08 -9.22 12.19
N HIS A 187 2.88 -8.93 12.70
CA HIS A 187 2.05 -9.91 13.39
C HIS A 187 1.57 -11.02 12.45
N TYR A 188 1.22 -10.67 11.21
CA TYR A 188 0.86 -11.64 10.19
C TYR A 188 2.04 -12.57 9.91
N TRP A 189 3.21 -12.02 9.63
CA TRP A 189 4.43 -12.78 9.41
C TRP A 189 4.78 -13.68 10.59
N LYS A 190 4.75 -13.16 11.83
CA LYS A 190 5.02 -13.91 13.05
C LYS A 190 4.12 -15.12 13.20
N LYS A 191 2.84 -15.01 12.81
CA LYS A 191 1.87 -16.10 12.88
C LYS A 191 2.13 -17.20 11.83
N GLN A 192 2.67 -16.82 10.65
CA GLN A 192 2.90 -17.73 9.53
C GLN A 192 4.28 -18.41 9.57
N SER A 193 5.23 -17.85 10.32
CA SER A 193 6.61 -18.33 10.30
C SER A 193 6.89 -19.30 11.45
N GLU A 194 7.60 -20.38 11.15
CA GLU A 194 8.14 -21.35 12.14
C GLU A 194 9.36 -20.79 12.91
N LEU A 195 9.63 -19.52 12.83
CA LEU A 195 10.85 -18.89 13.31
C LEU A 195 10.89 -18.72 14.82
N PRO A 196 12.10 -18.67 15.42
CA PRO A 196 12.29 -18.28 16.80
C PRO A 196 11.90 -16.82 16.99
N THR A 197 10.61 -16.56 17.04
CA THR A 197 9.99 -15.24 17.09
C THR A 197 10.36 -14.42 18.33
N ALA A 198 11.00 -15.04 19.32
CA ALA A 198 11.53 -14.35 20.50
C ALA A 198 12.74 -13.47 20.19
N ALA A 199 13.44 -13.71 19.07
CA ALA A 199 14.67 -12.97 18.72
C ALA A 199 14.41 -11.62 18.07
N TYR A 200 13.24 -11.44 17.43
CA TYR A 200 12.89 -10.23 16.69
C TYR A 200 11.54 -9.69 17.19
N VAL A 201 11.56 -8.54 17.80
CA VAL A 201 10.38 -7.93 18.42
C VAL A 201 10.23 -6.47 17.98
N PRO A 202 9.01 -5.91 18.03
CA PRO A 202 8.81 -4.48 17.89
C PRO A 202 9.50 -3.75 19.04
N LEU A 203 10.41 -2.83 18.74
CA LEU A 203 11.23 -2.12 19.74
C LEU A 203 10.65 -0.76 20.08
N PHE A 204 10.37 0.05 19.06
CA PHE A 204 9.72 1.35 19.24
C PHE A 204 9.05 1.80 17.94
N PRO A 205 8.01 2.67 18.02
CA PRO A 205 7.35 3.22 16.86
C PRO A 205 8.27 4.22 16.13
N VAL A 206 8.26 4.14 14.81
CA VAL A 206 9.02 5.01 13.90
C VAL A 206 8.13 6.05 13.25
N TYR A 207 6.96 5.60 12.76
CA TYR A 207 6.04 6.42 12.00
C TYR A 207 4.61 5.89 12.14
N GLN A 208 3.64 6.79 12.09
CA GLN A 208 2.23 6.45 12.02
C GLN A 208 1.51 7.44 11.13
N SER A 209 0.71 6.95 10.18
CA SER A 209 -0.08 7.78 9.28
C SER A 209 -1.25 7.00 8.69
N PRO A 210 -2.36 7.68 8.34
CA PRO A 210 -3.32 7.12 7.41
C PRO A 210 -2.66 6.80 6.07
N VAL A 211 -3.09 5.71 5.42
CA VAL A 211 -2.67 5.36 4.07
C VAL A 211 -3.87 5.29 3.13
N PHE A 212 -3.60 5.60 1.87
CA PHE A 212 -4.57 5.87 0.83
C PHE A 212 -4.31 5.03 -0.41
N PHE A 213 -5.30 4.95 -1.29
CA PHE A 213 -5.08 4.67 -2.70
C PHE A 213 -4.61 5.94 -3.38
N GLY A 214 -3.46 5.90 -4.02
CA GLY A 214 -2.92 7.01 -4.82
C GLY A 214 -3.26 6.81 -6.29
N PHE A 215 -4.22 7.57 -6.80
CA PHE A 215 -4.62 7.54 -8.21
C PHE A 215 -3.85 8.57 -9.03
N ASN A 216 -3.44 8.17 -10.23
CA ASN A 216 -2.62 8.99 -11.12
C ASN A 216 -3.44 10.12 -11.77
N ARG A 217 -3.04 11.36 -11.47
CA ARG A 217 -3.69 12.57 -12.03
C ARG A 217 -3.42 12.79 -13.52
N LYS A 218 -2.45 12.11 -14.11
CA LYS A 218 -2.15 12.24 -15.55
C LYS A 218 -2.99 11.30 -16.41
N THR A 219 -3.36 10.13 -15.88
CA THR A 219 -4.07 9.11 -16.66
C THR A 219 -5.56 9.10 -16.39
N LEU A 220 -6.00 9.63 -15.25
CA LEU A 220 -7.41 9.71 -14.87
C LEU A 220 -7.90 11.15 -14.94
N SER A 221 -9.06 11.33 -15.57
CA SER A 221 -9.73 12.63 -15.60
C SER A 221 -10.30 13.01 -14.24
N VAL A 222 -10.55 14.31 -14.02
CA VAL A 222 -11.18 14.81 -12.80
C VAL A 222 -12.52 14.09 -12.53
N ILE A 223 -13.31 13.85 -13.58
CA ILE A 223 -14.60 13.13 -13.45
C ILE A 223 -14.40 11.72 -12.93
N GLN A 224 -13.42 10.97 -13.46
CA GLN A 224 -13.13 9.62 -12.98
C GLN A 224 -12.64 9.62 -11.53
N LEU A 225 -11.80 10.57 -11.15
CA LEU A 225 -11.33 10.73 -9.77
C LEU A 225 -12.48 11.05 -8.81
N GLN A 226 -13.41 11.93 -9.19
CA GLN A 226 -14.61 12.22 -8.42
C GLN A 226 -15.54 11.01 -8.29
N GLN A 227 -15.71 10.22 -9.35
CA GLN A 227 -16.49 8.97 -9.30
C GLN A 227 -15.86 7.95 -8.33
N LEU A 228 -14.54 7.78 -8.37
CA LEU A 228 -13.81 6.91 -7.45
C LEU A 228 -13.95 7.39 -5.99
N GLU A 229 -13.88 8.68 -5.75
CA GLU A 229 -14.08 9.23 -4.41
C GLU A 229 -15.51 8.99 -3.90
N GLN A 230 -16.52 9.26 -4.71
CA GLN A 230 -17.93 9.01 -4.35
C GLN A 230 -18.17 7.52 -4.08
N ALA A 231 -17.60 6.64 -4.91
CA ALA A 231 -17.67 5.20 -4.70
C ALA A 231 -16.97 4.77 -3.39
N TRP A 232 -15.82 5.37 -3.06
CA TRP A 232 -15.14 5.13 -1.79
C TRP A 232 -16.00 5.53 -0.59
N GLN A 233 -16.58 6.73 -0.61
CA GLN A 233 -17.46 7.23 0.45
C GLN A 233 -18.67 6.30 0.66
N LYS A 234 -19.27 5.82 -0.44
CA LYS A 234 -20.37 4.85 -0.41
C LYS A 234 -19.92 3.54 0.27
N LEU A 235 -18.81 2.94 -0.18
CA LEU A 235 -18.28 1.70 0.39
C LEU A 235 -17.92 1.84 1.87
N TYR A 236 -17.39 2.98 2.26
CA TYR A 236 -17.09 3.29 3.65
C TYR A 236 -18.39 3.35 4.49
N ALA A 237 -19.40 4.06 4.02
CA ALA A 237 -20.71 4.18 4.70
C ALA A 237 -21.45 2.83 4.79
N GLU A 238 -21.29 1.94 3.82
CA GLU A 238 -21.86 0.59 3.80
C GLU A 238 -21.10 -0.41 4.70
N GLY A 239 -19.96 -0.02 5.29
CA GLY A 239 -19.12 -0.89 6.11
C GLY A 239 -18.28 -1.90 5.34
N ALA A 240 -18.12 -1.75 4.02
CA ALA A 240 -17.35 -2.67 3.18
C ALA A 240 -15.88 -2.73 3.60
N LEU A 241 -15.28 -1.58 3.97
CA LEU A 241 -13.93 -1.51 4.51
C LEU A 241 -13.79 -2.38 5.76
N GLN A 242 -14.68 -2.20 6.72
CA GLN A 242 -14.66 -2.94 7.99
C GLN A 242 -14.81 -4.45 7.78
N ALA A 243 -15.71 -4.87 6.89
CA ALA A 243 -15.92 -6.27 6.57
C ALA A 243 -14.66 -6.92 5.98
N ILE A 244 -13.95 -6.23 5.08
CA ILE A 244 -12.71 -6.72 4.49
C ILE A 244 -11.60 -6.79 5.54
N LEU A 245 -11.40 -5.75 6.37
CA LEU A 245 -10.42 -5.76 7.44
C LEU A 245 -10.63 -6.92 8.42
N GLN A 246 -11.88 -7.21 8.79
CA GLN A 246 -12.26 -8.35 9.64
C GLN A 246 -11.89 -9.69 9.00
N THR A 247 -12.09 -9.85 7.69
CA THR A 247 -11.74 -11.08 6.95
C THR A 247 -10.25 -11.42 7.12
N TYR A 248 -9.40 -10.39 7.17
CA TYR A 248 -7.95 -10.55 7.36
C TYR A 248 -7.51 -10.52 8.83
N GLN A 249 -8.46 -10.47 9.78
CA GLN A 249 -8.20 -10.46 11.23
C GLN A 249 -7.21 -9.35 11.64
N LEU A 250 -7.34 -8.19 11.02
CA LEU A 250 -6.49 -7.05 11.35
C LEU A 250 -6.86 -6.45 12.72
N PRO A 251 -5.88 -5.87 13.44
CA PRO A 251 -6.12 -5.26 14.75
C PRO A 251 -7.09 -4.08 14.69
N ASP A 252 -7.91 -3.91 15.73
CA ASP A 252 -8.96 -2.89 15.83
C ASP A 252 -8.48 -1.45 15.63
N TYR A 253 -7.22 -1.14 15.98
CA TYR A 253 -6.68 0.21 15.78
C TYR A 253 -6.62 0.64 14.31
N GLN A 254 -6.59 -0.31 13.37
CA GLN A 254 -6.60 0.01 11.93
C GLN A 254 -7.96 0.54 11.46
N TRP A 255 -9.00 0.38 12.27
CA TRP A 255 -10.35 0.85 12.00
C TRP A 255 -10.64 2.25 12.58
N GLN A 256 -9.77 2.74 13.46
CA GLN A 256 -9.84 4.08 14.02
C GLN A 256 -9.28 5.10 13.03
N LEU A 257 -9.84 5.07 11.81
CA LEU A 257 -9.47 6.01 10.78
C LEU A 257 -10.11 7.37 11.07
N PRO A 258 -9.42 8.48 10.74
CA PRO A 258 -10.10 9.75 10.59
C PRO A 258 -11.22 9.59 9.54
N GLU A 259 -12.27 10.41 9.63
CA GLU A 259 -13.31 10.41 8.60
C GLU A 259 -12.68 10.50 7.19
N PRO A 260 -13.32 9.88 6.17
CA PRO A 260 -12.78 9.89 4.82
C PRO A 260 -12.54 11.34 4.37
N ALA A 261 -11.30 11.70 4.26
CA ALA A 261 -10.86 13.00 3.78
C ALA A 261 -9.97 12.76 2.55
N SER A 262 -10.62 12.33 1.47
CA SER A 262 -9.93 12.19 0.19
C SER A 262 -9.39 13.55 -0.26
N ILE A 263 -8.16 13.56 -0.74
CA ILE A 263 -7.52 14.75 -1.28
C ILE A 263 -7.59 14.63 -2.80
N VAL A 264 -8.77 14.91 -3.32
CA VAL A 264 -9.02 15.04 -4.76
C VAL A 264 -9.05 16.54 -5.06
N PRO A 265 -8.25 17.03 -5.98
CA PRO A 265 -8.32 18.46 -6.36
C PRO A 265 -9.60 18.78 -7.10
N ASP A 266 -10.01 20.01 -6.96
CA ASP A 266 -11.10 20.62 -7.72
C ASP A 266 -10.83 20.63 -9.24
#